data_28e64f96c68dd09017b8c14e17deff1d
#
_entry.id   28e64f96c68dd09017b8c14e17deff1d
#
_cell.length_a   1.000
_cell.length_b   1.000
_cell.length_c   1.000
_cell.angle_alpha   90.00
_cell.angle_beta   90.00
_cell.angle_gamma   90.00
#
_symmetry.space_group_name_H-M   'P 1'
#
loop_
_entity.id
_entity.type
_entity.pdbx_description
1 polymer ?
#
loop_
_entity_poly.entity_id
_entity_poly.type
_entity_poly.pdbx_seq_one_letter_code
_entity_poly.pdbx_strand_id
1 'polypeptide(L)'
;WRIEIDQDACRKCGACLKACKAQCIDLRTAEIDASRCVGCFNCVPVCTEGGIGLVWKWHRGAAKAPEAAAPEASAPPADEGRRAFISGSALALTAAAGVAGVVVAEAGRRRRGQGRGPQDQGIVFGPVCPPGSKSVERFLDVCTACHLCVSACPTGVLRPATLEYGWAGLTKPQMDFSKSFCNFDCNRCGEVCPEGAILPLALAEKKTTQLGVARFRRRMCIVHEAGTACGACAEHCPTGAVHMVPFCDGLTIPQVEPEQCIGCGACEYACPVRPARAIRVEALPVHGRAIVVKDKPAESPAPVDDFPF
;
A
#
# COMPACT_ATOMS: atom_id res chain seq x y z
N TRP A 1 20.43 7.21 13.12
CA TRP A 1 21.55 6.55 12.41
C TRP A 1 21.82 7.25 11.08
N ARG A 2 23.07 7.24 10.63
CA ARG A 2 23.47 7.76 9.34
C ARG A 2 24.62 6.94 8.76
N ILE A 3 24.85 7.08 7.45
CA ILE A 3 25.98 6.47 6.77
C ILE A 3 27.16 7.44 6.90
N GLU A 4 28.30 6.97 7.37
CA GLU A 4 29.53 7.74 7.46
C GLU A 4 30.68 7.02 6.73
N ILE A 5 31.66 7.80 6.30
CA ILE A 5 32.90 7.30 5.73
C ILE A 5 33.98 7.41 6.80
N ASP A 6 34.63 6.31 7.09
CA ASP A 6 35.83 6.29 7.91
C ASP A 6 36.99 6.85 7.11
N GLN A 7 37.50 7.99 7.55
CA GLN A 7 38.56 8.73 6.83
C GLN A 7 39.89 7.98 6.84
N ASP A 8 40.14 7.18 7.88
CA ASP A 8 41.41 6.41 8.02
C ASP A 8 41.39 5.18 7.08
N ALA A 9 40.22 4.58 6.88
CA ALA A 9 40.04 3.44 5.98
C ALA A 9 39.81 3.86 4.52
N CYS A 10 39.48 5.14 4.26
CA CYS A 10 39.10 5.62 2.93
C CYS A 10 40.27 5.88 2.01
N ARG A 11 40.46 5.07 0.96
CA ARG A 11 41.48 5.29 -0.08
C ARG A 11 41.09 6.30 -1.17
N LYS A 12 39.96 6.96 -1.05
CA LYS A 12 39.40 7.91 -2.03
C LYS A 12 39.31 7.38 -3.48
N CYS A 13 39.04 6.06 -3.63
CA CYS A 13 39.00 5.38 -4.93
C CYS A 13 37.79 5.76 -5.82
N GLY A 14 36.76 6.39 -5.26
CA GLY A 14 35.58 6.88 -6.01
C GLY A 14 34.52 5.86 -6.34
N ALA A 15 34.66 4.58 -5.93
CA ALA A 15 33.65 3.56 -6.20
C ALA A 15 32.28 3.90 -5.59
N CYS A 16 32.28 4.39 -4.35
CA CYS A 16 31.06 4.82 -3.66
C CYS A 16 30.37 6.03 -4.33
N LEU A 17 31.16 6.98 -4.88
CA LEU A 17 30.63 8.12 -5.62
C LEU A 17 29.89 7.68 -6.89
N LYS A 18 30.47 6.73 -7.65
CA LYS A 18 29.85 6.17 -8.86
C LYS A 18 28.54 5.39 -8.54
N ALA A 19 28.49 4.72 -7.39
CA ALA A 19 27.33 3.98 -6.95
C ALA A 19 26.23 4.87 -6.33
N CYS A 20 26.57 6.09 -5.92
CA CYS A 20 25.64 6.99 -5.25
C CYS A 20 24.70 7.69 -6.25
N LYS A 21 23.44 7.21 -6.31
CA LYS A 21 22.40 7.81 -7.17
C LYS A 21 22.02 9.24 -6.75
N ALA A 22 22.11 9.57 -5.46
CA ALA A 22 21.80 10.89 -4.92
C ALA A 22 22.99 11.88 -5.04
N GLN A 23 24.18 11.42 -5.48
CA GLN A 23 25.40 12.22 -5.61
C GLN A 23 25.71 13.05 -4.34
N CYS A 24 25.50 12.43 -3.17
CA CYS A 24 25.65 13.09 -1.87
C CYS A 24 27.00 12.80 -1.19
N ILE A 25 27.99 12.26 -1.92
CA ILE A 25 29.31 11.88 -1.39
C ILE A 25 30.36 12.89 -1.93
N ASP A 26 31.08 13.55 -1.04
CA ASP A 26 32.25 14.34 -1.38
C ASP A 26 33.53 13.54 -1.05
N LEU A 27 34.29 13.18 -2.09
CA LEU A 27 35.54 12.44 -1.93
C LEU A 27 36.68 13.27 -1.41
N ARG A 28 36.63 14.61 -1.54
CA ARG A 28 37.72 15.49 -1.06
C ARG A 28 37.74 15.53 0.44
N THR A 29 36.54 15.69 1.04
CA THR A 29 36.37 15.73 2.49
C THR A 29 36.11 14.34 3.08
N ALA A 30 35.84 13.32 2.25
CA ALA A 30 35.35 11.99 2.64
C ALA A 30 34.09 12.08 3.52
N GLU A 31 33.13 12.91 3.12
CA GLU A 31 31.89 13.12 3.85
C GLU A 31 30.68 12.77 3.00
N ILE A 32 29.60 12.42 3.68
CA ILE A 32 28.29 12.18 3.07
C ILE A 32 27.33 13.27 3.53
N ASP A 33 26.77 14.02 2.58
CA ASP A 33 25.72 14.98 2.86
C ASP A 33 24.43 14.25 3.31
N ALA A 34 24.19 14.24 4.60
CA ALA A 34 23.05 13.55 5.20
C ALA A 34 21.70 14.17 4.80
N SER A 35 21.67 15.44 4.35
CA SER A 35 20.43 16.09 3.90
C SER A 35 19.97 15.58 2.54
N ARG A 36 20.89 15.09 1.71
CA ARG A 36 20.65 14.55 0.38
C ARG A 36 20.67 13.03 0.33
N CYS A 37 21.22 12.38 1.37
CA CYS A 37 21.34 10.93 1.43
C CYS A 37 19.97 10.27 1.66
N VAL A 38 19.51 9.49 0.69
CA VAL A 38 18.24 8.74 0.77
C VAL A 38 18.35 7.40 1.49
N GLY A 39 19.51 7.07 2.07
CA GLY A 39 19.72 5.83 2.81
C GLY A 39 19.63 4.54 1.98
N CYS A 40 19.95 4.57 0.69
CA CYS A 40 19.80 3.41 -0.21
C CYS A 40 20.90 2.35 -0.05
N PHE A 41 21.94 2.59 0.75
CA PHE A 41 23.08 1.71 1.07
C PHE A 41 23.92 1.23 -0.11
N ASN A 42 23.71 1.65 -1.33
CA ASN A 42 24.46 1.20 -2.52
C ASN A 42 25.97 1.49 -2.41
N CYS A 43 26.38 2.47 -1.59
CA CYS A 43 27.78 2.81 -1.36
C CYS A 43 28.49 1.83 -0.43
N VAL A 44 27.77 1.10 0.43
CA VAL A 44 28.34 0.19 1.42
C VAL A 44 28.99 -1.04 0.76
N PRO A 45 28.30 -1.85 -0.07
CA PRO A 45 28.86 -3.05 -0.65
C PRO A 45 29.96 -2.79 -1.69
N VAL A 46 30.04 -1.60 -2.25
CA VAL A 46 31.08 -1.26 -3.25
C VAL A 46 32.37 -0.77 -2.61
N CYS A 47 32.40 -0.56 -1.29
CA CYS A 47 33.59 -0.17 -0.57
C CYS A 47 34.40 -1.43 -0.19
N THR A 48 35.45 -1.72 -0.95
CA THR A 48 36.31 -2.89 -0.74
C THR A 48 37.12 -2.84 0.57
N GLU A 49 37.36 -1.64 1.09
CA GLU A 49 38.10 -1.41 2.34
C GLU A 49 37.18 -1.40 3.57
N GLY A 50 35.87 -1.58 3.40
CA GLY A 50 34.91 -1.53 4.51
C GLY A 50 34.78 -0.16 5.19
N GLY A 51 35.34 0.88 4.60
CA GLY A 51 35.38 2.23 5.19
C GLY A 51 34.06 2.99 5.13
N ILE A 52 32.92 2.35 4.78
CA ILE A 52 31.60 2.95 4.81
C ILE A 52 30.69 2.13 5.70
N GLY A 53 30.15 2.76 6.72
CA GLY A 53 29.32 2.07 7.70
C GLY A 53 28.16 2.90 8.23
N LEU A 54 27.30 2.24 8.99
CA LEU A 54 26.17 2.84 9.71
C LEU A 54 26.63 3.27 11.11
N VAL A 55 26.38 4.52 11.45
CA VAL A 55 26.71 5.08 12.75
C VAL A 55 25.46 5.57 13.47
N TRP A 56 25.30 5.17 14.75
CA TRP A 56 24.23 5.67 15.61
C TRP A 56 24.55 7.07 16.12
N LYS A 57 23.64 8.00 15.94
CA LYS A 57 23.81 9.40 16.35
C LYS A 57 23.97 9.59 17.87
N TRP A 58 23.65 8.58 18.67
CA TRP A 58 23.67 8.66 20.13
C TRP A 58 25.06 8.41 20.77
N HIS A 59 26.03 7.96 19.99
CA HIS A 59 27.39 7.70 20.48
C HIS A 59 28.39 8.85 20.22
N ARG A 60 27.93 10.04 19.86
CA ARG A 60 28.78 11.23 19.84
C ARG A 60 28.99 11.76 21.26
N GLY A 61 29.87 11.12 22.03
CA GLY A 61 30.20 11.55 23.38
C GLY A 61 31.24 10.69 24.09
N ALA A 62 31.70 9.62 23.46
CA ALA A 62 32.84 8.85 23.98
C ALA A 62 34.11 9.26 23.24
N ALA A 63 34.77 10.31 23.71
CA ALA A 63 36.18 10.51 23.44
C ALA A 63 36.94 9.22 23.83
N LYS A 64 37.84 8.79 22.94
CA LYS A 64 38.78 7.68 23.16
C LYS A 64 39.35 7.78 24.58
N ALA A 65 38.87 6.93 25.49
CA ALA A 65 39.47 6.81 26.82
C ALA A 65 40.80 6.08 26.68
N PRO A 66 41.87 6.56 27.29
CA PRO A 66 43.12 5.81 27.34
C PRO A 66 42.91 4.52 28.13
N GLU A 67 43.52 3.45 27.62
CA GLU A 67 43.60 2.13 28.24
C GLU A 67 44.26 2.28 29.61
N ALA A 68 43.48 2.17 30.68
CA ALA A 68 43.97 2.13 32.03
C ALA A 68 43.33 0.94 32.75
N ALA A 69 44.21 0.18 33.39
CA ALA A 69 43.98 -1.06 34.12
C ALA A 69 42.74 -1.08 34.99
N ALA A 70 42.09 -2.24 35.01
CA ALA A 70 40.94 -2.55 35.83
C ALA A 70 41.22 -2.39 37.35
N PRO A 71 40.36 -1.70 38.08
CA PRO A 71 40.12 -2.02 39.48
C PRO A 71 38.82 -2.82 39.63
N GLU A 72 38.88 -3.91 40.35
CA GLU A 72 37.72 -4.63 40.85
C GLU A 72 36.81 -3.66 41.63
N ALA A 73 35.64 -3.33 41.08
CA ALA A 73 34.61 -2.56 41.78
C ALA A 73 33.47 -3.51 42.12
N SER A 74 33.24 -3.72 43.39
CA SER A 74 32.08 -4.36 44.01
C SER A 74 30.81 -3.77 43.46
N ALA A 75 29.89 -4.61 42.95
CA ALA A 75 28.56 -4.20 42.46
C ALA A 75 27.76 -3.55 43.57
N PRO A 76 27.09 -2.41 43.33
CA PRO A 76 26.16 -1.83 44.27
C PRO A 76 24.93 -2.75 44.44
N PRO A 77 24.28 -2.77 45.64
CA PRO A 77 23.12 -3.63 45.89
C PRO A 77 22.02 -3.35 44.91
N ALA A 78 21.46 -4.41 44.32
CA ALA A 78 20.39 -4.32 43.36
C ALA A 78 19.15 -3.66 44.01
N ASP A 79 18.69 -2.55 43.44
CA ASP A 79 17.46 -1.86 43.84
C ASP A 79 16.26 -2.75 43.54
N GLU A 80 15.81 -3.52 44.54
CA GLU A 80 14.63 -4.40 44.43
C GLU A 80 13.33 -3.62 44.09
N GLY A 81 13.25 -2.37 44.46
CA GLY A 81 12.08 -1.52 44.13
C GLY A 81 11.91 -1.25 42.66
N ARG A 82 12.99 -1.03 41.91
CA ARG A 82 12.95 -0.82 40.45
C ARG A 82 12.57 -2.10 39.70
N ARG A 83 13.05 -3.25 40.12
CA ARG A 83 12.69 -4.55 39.52
C ARG A 83 11.22 -4.90 39.77
N ALA A 84 10.71 -4.65 40.98
CA ALA A 84 9.30 -4.85 41.32
C ALA A 84 8.38 -3.92 40.52
N PHE A 85 8.77 -2.65 40.28
CA PHE A 85 8.01 -1.71 39.47
C PHE A 85 7.97 -2.12 37.99
N ILE A 86 9.09 -2.53 37.42
CA ILE A 86 9.16 -2.96 36.01
C ILE A 86 8.35 -4.25 35.79
N SER A 87 8.46 -5.22 36.69
CA SER A 87 7.70 -6.49 36.59
C SER A 87 6.20 -6.27 36.83
N GLY A 88 5.82 -5.42 37.78
CA GLY A 88 4.42 -5.05 38.03
C GLY A 88 3.78 -4.30 36.85
N SER A 89 4.52 -3.37 36.25
CA SER A 89 4.06 -2.62 35.06
C SER A 89 3.93 -3.51 33.83
N ALA A 90 4.85 -4.44 33.64
CA ALA A 90 4.77 -5.40 32.54
C ALA A 90 3.55 -6.34 32.69
N LEU A 91 3.28 -6.82 33.91
CA LEU A 91 2.11 -7.66 34.19
C LEU A 91 0.79 -6.90 34.01
N ALA A 92 0.72 -5.64 34.41
CA ALA A 92 -0.46 -4.80 34.21
C ALA A 92 -0.71 -4.52 32.72
N LEU A 93 0.35 -4.28 31.92
CA LEU A 93 0.22 -4.06 30.48
C LEU A 93 -0.22 -5.33 29.73
N THR A 94 0.27 -6.51 30.13
CA THR A 94 -0.16 -7.79 29.52
C THR A 94 -1.60 -8.12 29.89
N ALA A 95 -2.03 -7.86 31.12
CA ALA A 95 -3.42 -8.04 31.53
C ALA A 95 -4.36 -7.09 30.78
N ALA A 96 -4.00 -5.80 30.63
CA ALA A 96 -4.79 -4.83 29.89
C ALA A 96 -4.86 -5.19 28.37
N ALA A 97 -3.75 -5.66 27.78
CA ALA A 97 -3.74 -6.13 26.40
C ALA A 97 -4.58 -7.39 26.20
N GLY A 98 -4.60 -8.30 27.17
CA GLY A 98 -5.43 -9.52 27.15
C GLY A 98 -6.93 -9.17 27.18
N VAL A 99 -7.35 -8.28 28.07
CA VAL A 99 -8.76 -7.84 28.15
C VAL A 99 -9.18 -7.07 26.90
N ALA A 100 -8.32 -6.18 26.39
CA ALA A 100 -8.59 -5.48 25.13
C ALA A 100 -8.70 -6.44 23.94
N GLY A 101 -7.85 -7.46 23.87
CA GLY A 101 -7.90 -8.51 22.85
C GLY A 101 -9.22 -9.32 22.87
N VAL A 102 -9.71 -9.68 24.06
CA VAL A 102 -10.97 -10.39 24.21
C VAL A 102 -12.16 -9.52 23.82
N VAL A 103 -12.19 -8.25 24.23
CA VAL A 103 -13.26 -7.30 23.88
C VAL A 103 -13.31 -7.05 22.38
N VAL A 104 -12.16 -6.89 21.73
CA VAL A 104 -12.08 -6.71 20.26
C VAL A 104 -12.51 -7.99 19.53
N ALA A 105 -12.15 -9.17 20.03
CA ALA A 105 -12.55 -10.45 19.44
C ALA A 105 -14.07 -10.67 19.57
N GLU A 106 -14.69 -10.34 20.71
CA GLU A 106 -16.14 -10.43 20.89
C GLU A 106 -16.91 -9.39 20.08
N ALA A 107 -16.40 -8.15 19.98
CA ALA A 107 -16.99 -7.14 19.11
C ALA A 107 -16.91 -7.53 17.63
N GLY A 108 -15.84 -8.19 17.20
CA GLY A 108 -15.69 -8.77 15.87
C GLY A 108 -16.68 -9.93 15.62
N ARG A 109 -16.92 -10.79 16.63
CA ARG A 109 -17.91 -11.88 16.53
C ARG A 109 -19.35 -11.36 16.48
N ARG A 110 -19.70 -10.35 17.28
CA ARG A 110 -21.05 -9.74 17.26
C ARG A 110 -21.37 -9.04 15.94
N ARG A 111 -20.38 -8.42 15.29
CA ARG A 111 -20.54 -7.82 13.94
C ARG A 111 -20.72 -8.88 12.84
N ARG A 112 -20.22 -10.11 13.02
CA ARG A 112 -20.44 -11.24 12.09
C ARG A 112 -21.84 -11.84 12.14
N GLY A 113 -22.61 -11.61 13.22
CA GLY A 113 -23.91 -12.21 13.46
C GLY A 113 -25.13 -11.41 13.01
N GLN A 114 -24.99 -10.16 12.56
CA GLN A 114 -26.12 -9.34 12.14
C GLN A 114 -26.31 -9.40 10.61
N GLY A 115 -27.24 -10.25 10.18
CA GLY A 115 -28.07 -10.13 8.98
C GLY A 115 -27.34 -9.99 7.65
N ARG A 116 -26.60 -11.01 7.21
CA ARG A 116 -26.21 -11.14 5.81
C ARG A 116 -27.35 -11.80 5.03
N GLY A 117 -27.95 -11.05 4.10
CA GLY A 117 -28.83 -11.63 3.09
C GLY A 117 -28.09 -12.62 2.18
N PRO A 118 -28.81 -13.49 1.43
CA PRO A 118 -28.21 -14.57 0.64
C PRO A 118 -27.18 -14.15 -0.43
N GLN A 119 -27.03 -12.85 -0.72
CA GLN A 119 -26.11 -12.32 -1.73
C GLN A 119 -24.75 -11.84 -1.16
N ASP A 120 -24.53 -11.93 0.17
CA ASP A 120 -23.33 -11.39 0.85
C ASP A 120 -22.24 -12.44 1.15
N GLN A 121 -22.36 -13.63 0.58
CA GLN A 121 -21.38 -14.69 0.82
C GLN A 121 -20.12 -14.42 -0.03
N GLY A 122 -19.05 -13.92 0.61
CA GLY A 122 -17.71 -13.84 0.03
C GLY A 122 -17.06 -12.47 -0.03
N ILE A 123 -17.76 -11.38 0.33
CA ILE A 123 -17.18 -10.03 0.26
C ILE A 123 -16.55 -9.67 1.61
N VAL A 124 -15.24 -9.58 1.64
CA VAL A 124 -14.48 -9.11 2.80
C VAL A 124 -14.24 -7.61 2.63
N PHE A 125 -14.71 -6.82 3.61
CA PHE A 125 -14.32 -5.41 3.71
C PHE A 125 -12.83 -5.35 4.08
N GLY A 126 -11.99 -5.32 3.07
CA GLY A 126 -10.54 -5.30 3.24
C GLY A 126 -9.87 -4.59 2.09
N PRO A 127 -8.56 -4.35 2.21
CA PRO A 127 -7.78 -3.74 1.14
C PRO A 127 -7.69 -4.68 -0.06
N VAL A 128 -7.71 -4.08 -1.26
CA VAL A 128 -7.63 -4.82 -2.52
C VAL A 128 -6.17 -5.16 -2.82
N CYS A 129 -5.90 -6.45 -3.04
CA CYS A 129 -4.59 -6.94 -3.46
C CYS A 129 -4.31 -6.64 -4.94
N PRO A 130 -3.03 -6.52 -5.33
CA PRO A 130 -2.62 -6.36 -6.73
C PRO A 130 -3.08 -7.53 -7.63
N PRO A 131 -3.30 -7.29 -8.95
CA PRO A 131 -3.59 -8.37 -9.89
C PRO A 131 -2.43 -9.39 -9.95
N GLY A 132 -2.75 -10.67 -9.96
CA GLY A 132 -1.78 -11.75 -9.90
C GLY A 132 -1.53 -12.32 -8.49
N SER A 133 -2.10 -11.72 -7.44
CA SER A 133 -1.97 -12.22 -6.06
C SER A 133 -2.73 -13.53 -5.80
N LYS A 134 -3.73 -13.86 -6.62
CA LYS A 134 -4.70 -14.97 -6.52
C LYS A 134 -5.64 -14.88 -5.32
N SER A 135 -5.13 -14.69 -4.10
CA SER A 135 -5.92 -14.50 -2.89
C SER A 135 -5.19 -13.55 -1.93
N VAL A 136 -5.96 -12.94 -1.03
CA VAL A 136 -5.42 -12.08 0.03
C VAL A 136 -4.50 -12.88 0.96
N GLU A 137 -4.93 -14.07 1.37
CA GLU A 137 -4.16 -14.95 2.25
C GLU A 137 -2.78 -15.29 1.65
N ARG A 138 -2.77 -15.87 0.43
CA ARG A 138 -1.51 -16.19 -0.26
C ARG A 138 -0.61 -14.97 -0.44
N PHE A 139 -1.19 -13.82 -0.78
CA PHE A 139 -0.43 -12.60 -0.94
C PHE A 139 0.25 -12.18 0.38
N LEU A 140 -0.47 -12.27 1.49
CA LEU A 140 0.08 -11.95 2.79
C LEU A 140 1.17 -12.93 3.24
N ASP A 141 1.06 -14.19 2.88
CA ASP A 141 2.06 -15.21 3.23
C ASP A 141 3.37 -15.06 2.44
N VAL A 142 3.27 -14.74 1.15
CA VAL A 142 4.43 -14.74 0.24
C VAL A 142 5.10 -13.36 0.13
N CYS A 143 4.35 -12.27 0.34
CA CYS A 143 4.86 -10.91 0.13
C CYS A 143 5.88 -10.50 1.21
N THR A 144 7.09 -10.17 0.80
CA THR A 144 8.19 -9.67 1.66
C THR A 144 8.19 -8.15 1.85
N ALA A 145 7.18 -7.43 1.34
CA ALA A 145 7.08 -5.97 1.40
C ALA A 145 8.30 -5.21 0.82
N CYS A 146 8.94 -5.74 -0.22
CA CYS A 146 10.11 -5.12 -0.87
C CYS A 146 9.77 -3.84 -1.67
N HIS A 147 8.50 -3.55 -1.92
CA HIS A 147 7.95 -2.36 -2.60
C HIS A 147 8.37 -2.17 -4.07
N LEU A 148 8.99 -3.14 -4.73
CA LEU A 148 9.30 -3.03 -6.16
C LEU A 148 8.05 -2.81 -7.01
N CYS A 149 6.94 -3.47 -6.69
CA CYS A 149 5.66 -3.28 -7.37
C CYS A 149 5.07 -1.88 -7.13
N VAL A 150 5.30 -1.28 -5.94
CA VAL A 150 4.89 0.10 -5.62
C VAL A 150 5.66 1.09 -6.50
N SER A 151 6.98 0.93 -6.59
CA SER A 151 7.86 1.78 -7.39
C SER A 151 7.62 1.64 -8.90
N ALA A 152 7.27 0.42 -9.36
CA ALA A 152 7.02 0.14 -10.77
C ALA A 152 5.60 0.55 -11.23
N CYS A 153 4.68 0.86 -10.31
CA CYS A 153 3.31 1.19 -10.63
C CYS A 153 3.20 2.58 -11.30
N PRO A 154 2.84 2.67 -12.59
CA PRO A 154 2.83 3.94 -13.31
C PRO A 154 1.75 4.90 -12.81
N THR A 155 0.65 4.39 -12.26
CA THR A 155 -0.44 5.20 -11.72
C THR A 155 -0.28 5.52 -10.24
N GLY A 156 0.66 4.88 -9.53
CA GLY A 156 0.86 5.04 -8.10
C GLY A 156 -0.31 4.55 -7.24
N VAL A 157 -1.17 3.68 -7.77
CA VAL A 157 -2.29 3.10 -7.02
C VAL A 157 -1.84 2.13 -5.94
N LEU A 158 -0.67 1.49 -6.11
CA LEU A 158 -0.09 0.61 -5.10
C LEU A 158 0.60 1.44 -4.02
N ARG A 159 0.21 1.21 -2.76
CA ARG A 159 0.75 1.87 -1.58
C ARG A 159 0.99 0.89 -0.47
N PRO A 160 2.00 1.13 0.39
CA PRO A 160 2.18 0.34 1.60
C PRO A 160 0.93 0.46 2.49
N ALA A 161 0.43 -0.68 2.97
CA ALA A 161 -0.63 -0.72 3.95
C ALA A 161 -0.10 -0.33 5.34
N THR A 162 -0.92 0.33 6.14
CA THR A 162 -0.63 0.59 7.56
C THR A 162 -1.21 -0.53 8.43
N LEU A 163 -2.52 -0.57 8.62
CA LEU A 163 -3.21 -1.60 9.39
C LEU A 163 -4.40 -2.22 8.63
N GLU A 164 -4.54 -1.91 7.36
CA GLU A 164 -5.68 -2.36 6.54
C GLU A 164 -5.73 -3.88 6.41
N TYR A 165 -4.58 -4.55 6.36
CA TYR A 165 -4.44 -6.01 6.44
C TYR A 165 -4.24 -6.53 7.87
N GLY A 166 -4.30 -5.66 8.90
CA GLY A 166 -3.87 -5.97 10.25
C GLY A 166 -2.35 -6.02 10.42
N TRP A 167 -1.88 -6.50 11.57
CA TRP A 167 -0.44 -6.52 11.90
C TRP A 167 0.40 -7.37 10.95
N ALA A 168 -0.11 -8.50 10.49
CA ALA A 168 0.60 -9.41 9.57
C ALA A 168 0.80 -8.81 8.16
N GLY A 169 0.03 -7.79 7.83
CA GLY A 169 0.12 -7.11 6.53
C GLY A 169 0.74 -5.73 6.58
N LEU A 170 1.34 -5.33 7.70
CA LEU A 170 2.00 -4.04 7.84
C LEU A 170 3.02 -3.83 6.73
N THR A 171 2.98 -2.67 6.09
CA THR A 171 3.80 -2.27 4.94
C THR A 171 3.59 -3.05 3.63
N LYS A 172 2.81 -4.14 3.61
CA LYS A 172 2.53 -4.87 2.36
C LYS A 172 1.71 -4.02 1.40
N PRO A 173 1.97 -4.12 0.08
CA PRO A 173 1.27 -3.29 -0.90
C PRO A 173 -0.24 -3.53 -0.94
N GLN A 174 -1.01 -2.46 -0.99
CA GLN A 174 -2.45 -2.46 -1.24
C GLN A 174 -2.80 -1.49 -2.36
N MET A 175 -3.98 -1.62 -2.94
CA MET A 175 -4.49 -0.68 -3.93
C MET A 175 -5.29 0.42 -3.24
N ASP A 176 -4.80 1.66 -3.31
CA ASP A 176 -5.46 2.86 -2.75
C ASP A 176 -6.15 3.65 -3.86
N PHE A 177 -7.46 3.47 -3.97
CA PHE A 177 -8.29 4.15 -4.98
C PHE A 177 -8.66 5.58 -4.62
N SER A 178 -8.24 6.07 -3.47
CA SER A 178 -8.49 7.47 -3.08
C SER A 178 -7.72 8.46 -3.94
N LYS A 179 -6.56 8.05 -4.46
CA LYS A 179 -5.65 8.93 -5.21
C LYS A 179 -5.41 8.52 -6.65
N SER A 180 -5.68 7.27 -7.01
CA SER A 180 -5.46 6.73 -8.35
C SER A 180 -6.26 5.45 -8.57
N PHE A 181 -6.06 4.78 -9.70
CA PHE A 181 -6.71 3.54 -10.08
C PHE A 181 -5.76 2.63 -10.86
N CYS A 182 -6.10 1.35 -10.98
CA CYS A 182 -5.30 0.39 -11.74
C CYS A 182 -5.52 0.57 -13.24
N ASN A 183 -4.47 0.91 -13.97
CA ASN A 183 -4.55 1.02 -15.42
C ASN A 183 -4.93 -0.34 -16.05
N PHE A 184 -5.95 -0.33 -16.93
CA PHE A 184 -6.49 -1.50 -17.60
C PHE A 184 -5.44 -2.21 -18.48
N ASP A 185 -4.57 -1.44 -19.12
CA ASP A 185 -3.54 -1.91 -20.04
C ASP A 185 -2.14 -2.01 -19.40
N CYS A 186 -2.06 -2.44 -18.13
CA CYS A 186 -0.81 -2.54 -17.40
C CYS A 186 -0.78 -3.81 -16.51
N ASN A 187 0.36 -4.53 -16.54
CA ASN A 187 0.63 -5.72 -15.73
C ASN A 187 1.99 -5.66 -14.98
N ARG A 188 2.64 -4.49 -14.96
CA ARG A 188 4.02 -4.29 -14.46
C ARG A 188 4.29 -4.79 -13.06
N CYS A 189 3.31 -4.73 -12.15
CA CYS A 189 3.50 -5.16 -10.77
C CYS A 189 3.84 -6.67 -10.66
N GLY A 190 3.30 -7.50 -11.55
CA GLY A 190 3.63 -8.93 -11.61
C GLY A 190 5.01 -9.21 -12.21
N GLU A 191 5.46 -8.39 -13.17
CA GLU A 191 6.75 -8.56 -13.82
C GLU A 191 7.94 -8.30 -12.89
N VAL A 192 7.77 -7.42 -11.91
CA VAL A 192 8.86 -6.98 -11.00
C VAL A 192 8.85 -7.70 -9.66
N CYS A 193 7.90 -8.58 -9.38
CA CYS A 193 7.78 -9.25 -8.08
C CYS A 193 8.77 -10.43 -7.98
N PRO A 194 9.85 -10.34 -7.17
CA PRO A 194 10.86 -11.39 -7.13
C PRO A 194 10.37 -12.66 -6.43
N GLU A 195 9.52 -12.53 -5.42
CA GLU A 195 9.00 -13.64 -4.62
C GLU A 195 7.76 -14.32 -5.24
N GLY A 196 7.25 -13.79 -6.35
CA GLY A 196 6.03 -14.30 -6.94
C GLY A 196 4.78 -14.13 -6.08
N ALA A 197 4.80 -13.21 -5.12
CA ALA A 197 3.60 -12.82 -4.36
C ALA A 197 2.54 -12.25 -5.31
N ILE A 198 2.99 -11.53 -6.32
CA ILE A 198 2.21 -11.07 -7.47
C ILE A 198 2.74 -11.86 -8.68
N LEU A 199 1.97 -12.80 -9.18
CA LEU A 199 2.36 -13.59 -10.35
C LEU A 199 2.27 -12.76 -11.63
N PRO A 200 3.19 -12.95 -12.57
CA PRO A 200 3.07 -12.31 -13.87
C PRO A 200 1.84 -12.84 -14.61
N LEU A 201 0.98 -11.92 -15.03
CA LEU A 201 -0.21 -12.23 -15.83
C LEU A 201 -0.01 -11.73 -17.25
N ALA A 202 -0.46 -12.49 -18.23
CA ALA A 202 -0.63 -11.96 -19.57
C ALA A 202 -1.64 -10.79 -19.51
N LEU A 203 -1.49 -9.76 -20.36
CA LEU A 203 -2.35 -8.59 -20.33
C LEU A 203 -3.83 -8.96 -20.54
N ALA A 204 -4.10 -9.93 -21.41
CA ALA A 204 -5.46 -10.44 -21.65
C ALA A 204 -6.06 -11.09 -20.39
N GLU A 205 -5.26 -11.85 -19.63
CA GLU A 205 -5.69 -12.47 -18.38
C GLU A 205 -5.93 -11.42 -17.29
N LYS A 206 -5.02 -10.43 -17.16
CA LYS A 206 -5.16 -9.33 -16.23
C LYS A 206 -6.46 -8.54 -16.47
N LYS A 207 -6.86 -8.32 -17.72
CA LYS A 207 -8.09 -7.61 -18.10
C LYS A 207 -9.37 -8.33 -17.67
N THR A 208 -9.29 -9.62 -17.42
CA THR A 208 -10.41 -10.43 -16.92
C THR A 208 -10.29 -10.80 -15.44
N THR A 209 -9.17 -10.51 -14.80
CA THR A 209 -8.95 -10.83 -13.38
C THR A 209 -9.77 -9.90 -12.50
N GLN A 210 -10.68 -10.47 -11.70
CA GLN A 210 -11.54 -9.76 -10.78
C GLN A 210 -10.88 -9.67 -9.40
N LEU A 211 -10.45 -8.46 -9.02
CA LEU A 211 -9.77 -8.17 -7.75
C LEU A 211 -10.76 -7.85 -6.63
N GLY A 212 -11.90 -7.31 -7.01
CA GLY A 212 -12.95 -6.81 -6.16
C GLY A 212 -14.17 -6.43 -6.99
N VAL A 213 -15.22 -5.99 -6.33
CA VAL A 213 -16.46 -5.55 -6.96
C VAL A 213 -16.81 -4.15 -6.49
N ALA A 214 -17.17 -3.27 -7.41
CA ALA A 214 -17.67 -1.95 -7.08
C ALA A 214 -19.04 -2.05 -6.41
N ARG A 215 -19.21 -1.35 -5.28
CA ARG A 215 -20.47 -1.23 -4.56
C ARG A 215 -20.94 0.21 -4.58
N PHE A 216 -22.14 0.42 -5.06
CA PHE A 216 -22.76 1.73 -5.14
C PHE A 216 -23.68 1.98 -3.94
N ARG A 217 -23.49 3.15 -3.31
CA ARG A 217 -24.30 3.63 -2.17
C ARG A 217 -25.15 4.80 -2.61
N ARG A 218 -26.37 4.50 -3.04
CA ARG A 218 -27.30 5.46 -3.61
C ARG A 218 -27.46 6.75 -2.78
N ARG A 219 -27.63 6.62 -1.46
CA ARG A 219 -27.85 7.76 -0.56
C ARG A 219 -26.68 8.76 -0.50
N MET A 220 -25.48 8.34 -0.93
CA MET A 220 -24.29 9.18 -0.94
C MET A 220 -24.02 9.79 -2.33
N CYS A 221 -24.79 9.42 -3.35
CA CYS A 221 -24.57 9.89 -4.71
C CYS A 221 -25.10 11.33 -4.87
N ILE A 222 -24.29 12.19 -5.47
CA ILE A 222 -24.64 13.60 -5.72
C ILE A 222 -25.93 13.74 -6.58
N VAL A 223 -26.19 12.77 -7.44
CA VAL A 223 -27.44 12.73 -8.24
C VAL A 223 -28.65 12.53 -7.33
N HIS A 224 -28.51 11.62 -6.33
CA HIS A 224 -29.59 11.34 -5.39
C HIS A 224 -29.72 12.42 -4.30
N GLU A 225 -28.61 12.95 -3.80
CA GLU A 225 -28.58 13.88 -2.67
C GLU A 225 -28.88 15.32 -3.10
N ALA A 226 -28.26 15.74 -4.20
CA ALA A 226 -28.30 17.15 -4.66
C ALA A 226 -29.03 17.34 -6.01
N GLY A 227 -29.59 16.30 -6.62
CA GLY A 227 -30.24 16.41 -7.93
C GLY A 227 -29.29 16.85 -9.04
N THR A 228 -27.99 16.67 -8.90
CA THR A 228 -26.99 17.11 -9.88
C THR A 228 -26.65 16.00 -10.85
N ALA A 229 -26.80 16.24 -12.17
CA ALA A 229 -26.41 15.24 -13.17
C ALA A 229 -24.93 14.86 -13.06
N CYS A 230 -24.63 13.54 -13.05
CA CYS A 230 -23.29 13.02 -12.96
C CYS A 230 -23.22 11.63 -13.59
N GLY A 231 -22.19 11.37 -14.41
CA GLY A 231 -21.92 10.09 -15.08
C GLY A 231 -20.50 9.59 -14.87
N ALA A 232 -19.66 10.30 -14.10
CA ALA A 232 -18.22 10.09 -14.01
C ALA A 232 -17.79 8.65 -13.71
N CYS A 233 -18.53 7.91 -12.88
CA CYS A 233 -18.21 6.53 -12.55
C CYS A 233 -18.41 5.57 -13.73
N ALA A 234 -19.40 5.81 -14.59
CA ALA A 234 -19.66 5.00 -15.78
C ALA A 234 -18.65 5.33 -16.90
N GLU A 235 -18.38 6.61 -17.12
CA GLU A 235 -17.41 7.09 -18.12
C GLU A 235 -16.01 6.56 -17.91
N HIS A 236 -15.60 6.36 -16.65
CA HIS A 236 -14.27 5.84 -16.30
C HIS A 236 -14.20 4.32 -16.19
N CYS A 237 -15.31 3.60 -16.43
CA CYS A 237 -15.32 2.15 -16.30
C CYS A 237 -14.79 1.46 -17.58
N PRO A 238 -13.59 0.83 -17.56
CA PRO A 238 -13.00 0.26 -18.77
C PRO A 238 -13.67 -1.01 -19.26
N THR A 239 -14.48 -1.66 -18.39
CA THR A 239 -15.21 -2.89 -18.74
C THR A 239 -16.69 -2.66 -19.00
N GLY A 240 -17.19 -1.42 -18.86
CA GLY A 240 -18.61 -1.11 -18.95
C GLY A 240 -19.47 -1.67 -17.82
N ALA A 241 -18.83 -2.25 -16.78
CA ALA A 241 -19.51 -2.83 -15.61
C ALA A 241 -20.35 -1.79 -14.83
N VAL A 242 -20.07 -0.51 -14.99
CA VAL A 242 -20.86 0.58 -14.42
C VAL A 242 -21.53 1.30 -15.59
N HIS A 243 -22.84 1.31 -15.61
CA HIS A 243 -23.64 2.00 -16.63
C HIS A 243 -24.71 2.87 -15.96
N MET A 244 -25.23 3.84 -16.70
CA MET A 244 -26.20 4.78 -16.18
C MET A 244 -27.62 4.31 -16.52
N VAL A 245 -28.49 4.26 -15.51
CA VAL A 245 -29.91 3.90 -15.67
C VAL A 245 -30.81 5.10 -15.35
N PRO A 246 -31.98 5.21 -15.95
CA PRO A 246 -32.94 6.29 -15.66
C PRO A 246 -33.27 6.36 -14.15
N PHE A 247 -33.39 7.59 -13.67
CA PHE A 247 -33.73 7.90 -12.28
C PHE A 247 -34.87 8.95 -12.28
N CYS A 248 -35.07 9.71 -11.22
CA CYS A 248 -36.09 10.75 -11.16
C CYS A 248 -35.69 12.02 -11.97
N ASP A 249 -36.71 12.77 -12.41
CA ASP A 249 -36.56 14.08 -13.02
C ASP A 249 -35.64 14.14 -14.26
N GLY A 250 -35.60 13.07 -15.05
CA GLY A 250 -34.73 12.96 -16.23
C GLY A 250 -33.25 12.73 -15.93
N LEU A 251 -32.90 12.59 -14.67
CA LEU A 251 -31.54 12.23 -14.24
C LEU A 251 -31.26 10.73 -14.43
N THR A 252 -29.97 10.39 -14.43
CA THR A 252 -29.52 8.99 -14.47
C THR A 252 -28.67 8.67 -13.25
N ILE A 253 -28.71 7.41 -12.79
CA ILE A 253 -27.95 6.93 -11.63
C ILE A 253 -27.14 5.70 -12.02
N PRO A 254 -25.93 5.48 -11.44
CA PRO A 254 -25.13 4.31 -11.81
C PRO A 254 -25.73 3.01 -11.30
N GLN A 255 -25.72 1.99 -12.13
CA GLN A 255 -25.93 0.59 -11.80
C GLN A 255 -24.63 -0.17 -12.06
N VAL A 256 -24.31 -1.13 -11.20
CA VAL A 256 -23.09 -1.93 -11.28
C VAL A 256 -23.46 -3.37 -11.63
N GLU A 257 -22.81 -3.92 -12.66
CA GLU A 257 -22.86 -5.32 -13.01
C GLU A 257 -21.65 -6.04 -12.38
N PRO A 258 -21.85 -6.78 -11.27
CA PRO A 258 -20.75 -7.38 -10.51
C PRO A 258 -19.93 -8.36 -11.33
N GLU A 259 -20.55 -9.09 -12.25
CA GLU A 259 -19.91 -10.11 -13.09
C GLU A 259 -18.91 -9.54 -14.09
N GLN A 260 -19.11 -8.28 -14.52
CA GLN A 260 -18.24 -7.58 -15.47
C GLN A 260 -17.18 -6.72 -14.77
N CYS A 261 -17.33 -6.49 -13.46
CA CYS A 261 -16.46 -5.62 -12.70
C CYS A 261 -15.14 -6.32 -12.37
N ILE A 262 -14.02 -5.74 -12.77
CA ILE A 262 -12.68 -6.23 -12.45
C ILE A 262 -12.09 -5.64 -11.15
N GLY A 263 -12.75 -4.66 -10.54
CA GLY A 263 -12.27 -4.03 -9.30
C GLY A 263 -11.08 -3.10 -9.48
N CYS A 264 -10.92 -2.46 -10.64
CA CYS A 264 -9.78 -1.58 -10.95
C CYS A 264 -9.79 -0.25 -10.18
N GLY A 265 -10.93 0.17 -9.61
CA GLY A 265 -11.07 1.38 -8.82
C GLY A 265 -11.25 2.67 -9.62
N ALA A 266 -11.34 2.63 -10.95
CA ALA A 266 -11.51 3.84 -11.78
C ALA A 266 -12.80 4.60 -11.46
N CYS A 267 -13.91 3.89 -11.26
CA CYS A 267 -15.17 4.48 -10.83
C CYS A 267 -15.12 5.08 -9.42
N GLU A 268 -14.40 4.46 -8.50
CA GLU A 268 -14.18 4.99 -7.15
C GLU A 268 -13.34 6.27 -7.22
N TYR A 269 -12.24 6.26 -7.97
CA TYR A 269 -11.37 7.40 -8.15
C TYR A 269 -12.11 8.60 -8.79
N ALA A 270 -12.90 8.36 -9.82
CA ALA A 270 -13.63 9.39 -10.56
C ALA A 270 -14.80 10.02 -9.76
N CYS A 271 -15.31 9.32 -8.74
CA CYS A 271 -16.43 9.83 -7.95
C CYS A 271 -16.09 11.16 -7.26
N PRO A 272 -16.87 12.24 -7.46
CA PRO A 272 -16.58 13.56 -6.88
C PRO A 272 -16.93 13.67 -5.40
N VAL A 273 -17.77 12.78 -4.87
CA VAL A 273 -18.28 12.85 -3.48
C VAL A 273 -17.15 12.70 -2.46
N ARG A 274 -17.12 13.56 -1.44
CA ARG A 274 -16.16 13.57 -0.34
C ARG A 274 -16.88 13.75 1.01
N PRO A 275 -16.35 13.28 2.13
CA PRO A 275 -15.09 12.56 2.31
C PRO A 275 -15.16 11.09 1.87
N ALA A 276 -16.32 10.46 1.92
CA ALA A 276 -16.53 9.08 1.52
C ALA A 276 -17.19 9.03 0.13
N ARG A 277 -16.64 8.23 -0.77
CA ARG A 277 -17.16 8.10 -2.13
C ARG A 277 -18.47 7.33 -2.19
N ALA A 278 -19.37 7.68 -3.09
CA ALA A 278 -20.64 7.00 -3.28
C ALA A 278 -20.51 5.63 -3.93
N ILE A 279 -19.42 5.38 -4.66
CA ILE A 279 -19.07 4.08 -5.23
C ILE A 279 -17.67 3.69 -4.74
N ARG A 280 -17.53 2.46 -4.24
CA ARG A 280 -16.28 1.95 -3.69
C ARG A 280 -16.07 0.51 -4.11
N VAL A 281 -14.80 0.13 -4.29
CA VAL A 281 -14.43 -1.25 -4.58
C VAL A 281 -14.26 -2.02 -3.28
N GLU A 282 -14.94 -3.14 -3.17
CA GLU A 282 -14.80 -4.11 -2.08
C GLU A 282 -13.96 -5.28 -2.58
N ALA A 283 -12.94 -5.66 -1.79
CA ALA A 283 -12.01 -6.72 -2.13
C ALA A 283 -12.70 -8.09 -2.19
N LEU A 284 -12.26 -8.94 -3.11
CA LEU A 284 -12.55 -10.37 -3.05
C LEU A 284 -11.44 -11.09 -2.28
N PRO A 285 -11.77 -12.03 -1.37
CA PRO A 285 -10.78 -12.81 -0.63
C PRO A 285 -9.93 -13.68 -1.57
N VAL A 286 -10.54 -14.16 -2.64
CA VAL A 286 -9.91 -14.88 -3.76
C VAL A 286 -10.27 -14.16 -5.04
N HIS A 287 -9.27 -13.89 -5.87
CA HIS A 287 -9.50 -13.24 -7.16
C HIS A 287 -10.35 -14.12 -8.06
N GLY A 288 -11.38 -13.52 -8.64
CA GLY A 288 -12.28 -14.16 -9.59
C GLY A 288 -11.90 -13.89 -11.04
N ARG A 289 -12.83 -14.24 -11.92
CA ARG A 289 -12.75 -13.91 -13.34
C ARG A 289 -14.00 -13.15 -13.75
N ALA A 290 -13.82 -11.95 -14.28
CA ALA A 290 -14.90 -11.15 -14.83
C ALA A 290 -15.32 -11.64 -16.22
N ILE A 291 -16.59 -11.53 -16.53
CA ILE A 291 -17.14 -11.79 -17.86
C ILE A 291 -16.93 -10.54 -18.70
N VAL A 292 -15.94 -10.57 -19.61
CA VAL A 292 -15.77 -9.46 -20.56
C VAL A 292 -16.80 -9.63 -21.65
N VAL A 293 -17.79 -8.77 -21.68
CA VAL A 293 -18.68 -8.65 -22.85
C VAL A 293 -17.84 -8.03 -23.97
N LYS A 294 -17.48 -8.84 -24.97
CA LYS A 294 -16.82 -8.34 -26.17
C LYS A 294 -17.77 -7.37 -26.86
N ASP A 295 -17.29 -6.13 -27.00
CA ASP A 295 -17.78 -5.11 -27.91
C ASP A 295 -19.26 -4.70 -27.82
N LYS A 296 -19.52 -3.65 -27.02
CA LYS A 296 -20.42 -2.62 -27.57
C LYS A 296 -19.67 -2.03 -28.77
N PRO A 297 -20.25 -2.08 -29.99
CA PRO A 297 -19.70 -1.33 -31.11
C PRO A 297 -19.51 0.11 -30.62
N ALA A 298 -18.32 0.68 -30.87
CA ALA A 298 -18.11 2.11 -30.62
C ALA A 298 -19.27 2.83 -31.33
N GLU A 299 -20.13 3.46 -30.54
CA GLU A 299 -21.15 4.34 -31.05
C GLU A 299 -20.39 5.36 -31.89
N SER A 300 -20.58 5.30 -33.22
CA SER A 300 -19.89 6.20 -34.12
C SER A 300 -20.17 7.63 -33.63
N PRO A 301 -19.14 8.48 -33.48
CA PRO A 301 -19.36 9.85 -33.08
C PRO A 301 -20.42 10.41 -33.99
N ALA A 302 -21.47 10.99 -33.40
CA ALA A 302 -22.50 11.71 -34.17
C ALA A 302 -21.76 12.68 -35.12
N PRO A 303 -22.22 12.83 -36.38
CA PRO A 303 -21.59 13.77 -37.28
C PRO A 303 -21.54 15.11 -36.59
N VAL A 304 -20.34 15.64 -36.45
CA VAL A 304 -20.10 16.98 -35.90
C VAL A 304 -20.66 17.89 -37.00
N ASP A 305 -21.88 18.37 -36.81
CA ASP A 305 -22.41 19.46 -37.65
C ASP A 305 -21.44 20.63 -37.50
N ASP A 306 -20.99 21.13 -38.64
CA ASP A 306 -20.07 22.24 -38.80
C ASP A 306 -20.38 23.36 -37.79
N PHE A 307 -19.42 23.58 -36.88
CA PHE A 307 -19.45 24.79 -36.05
C PHE A 307 -19.19 25.99 -36.98
N PRO A 308 -20.09 26.89 -37.14
CA PRO A 308 -19.83 28.10 -37.90
C PRO A 308 -18.95 29.04 -37.06
N PHE A 309 -17.70 29.11 -37.38
CA PHE A 309 -16.83 30.23 -37.06
C PHE A 309 -16.54 30.99 -38.36
#